data_7f8398fd737db6c42022458cfaf2d550
#
_entry.id   7f8398fd737db6c42022458cfaf2d550
#
_cell.length_a   1.000
_cell.length_b   1.000
_cell.length_c   1.000
_cell.angle_alpha   90.00
_cell.angle_beta   90.00
_cell.angle_gamma   90.00
#
_symmetry.space_group_name_H-M   'P 1'
#
loop_
_entity.id
_entity.type
_entity.pdbx_description
1 polymer ?
#
loop_
_entity_poly.entity_id
_entity_poly.type
_entity_poly.pdbx_seq_one_letter_code
_entity_poly.pdbx_strand_id
1 'polypeptide(L)'
;RQDPARPFTWQLVENWRMNATLSRFSAETLYSRSYRPADAAIGAQALVLAAPTVAPTTALDALVEYALDPAYPLVVCVSDGVRAAVENRVEASLVAALSVALRERMHNPVKGRPYRAGTKGDTSFWRRGLFIVSPHHAQIRAIRRALAARRGWRHPPFVDTVDKMQGQEALAVLVSYGVSDA
;
A
#
# COMPACT_ATOMS: atom_id res chain seq x y z
N ARG A 1 28.37 8.00 2.82
CA ARG A 1 29.26 9.17 3.02
C ARG A 1 29.64 9.21 4.50
N GLN A 2 30.92 9.32 4.81
CA GLN A 2 31.39 9.39 6.19
C GLN A 2 31.14 10.80 6.74
N ASP A 3 30.57 10.90 7.93
CA ASP A 3 30.43 12.16 8.66
C ASP A 3 31.81 12.52 9.24
N PRO A 4 32.45 13.64 8.83
CA PRO A 4 33.77 14.02 9.33
C PRO A 4 33.79 14.31 10.83
N ALA A 5 32.66 14.68 11.43
CA ALA A 5 32.52 14.90 12.89
C ALA A 5 32.38 13.60 13.68
N ARG A 6 32.07 12.47 12.98
CA ARG A 6 31.86 11.15 13.60
C ARG A 6 32.50 10.07 12.71
N PRO A 7 33.82 9.87 12.77
CA PRO A 7 34.57 9.03 11.84
C PRO A 7 34.12 7.56 11.79
N PHE A 8 33.38 7.09 12.78
CA PHE A 8 32.81 5.74 12.83
C PHE A 8 31.32 5.67 12.47
N THR A 9 30.71 6.78 12.01
CA THR A 9 29.31 6.85 11.61
C THR A 9 29.19 6.84 10.12
N TRP A 10 28.45 5.87 9.56
CA TRP A 10 28.11 5.79 8.13
C TRP A 10 26.63 6.06 7.96
N GLN A 11 26.31 6.98 7.06
CA GLN A 11 24.91 7.25 6.68
C GLN A 11 24.59 6.52 5.37
N LEU A 12 23.55 5.70 5.39
CA LEU A 12 23.00 5.10 4.18
C LEU A 12 22.14 6.14 3.47
N VAL A 13 22.54 6.54 2.27
CA VAL A 13 21.89 7.61 1.49
C VAL A 13 21.15 7.10 0.26
N GLU A 14 21.35 5.87 -0.11
CA GLU A 14 20.71 5.26 -1.27
C GLU A 14 19.65 4.24 -0.84
N ASN A 15 18.47 4.33 -1.45
CA ASN A 15 17.41 3.36 -1.28
C ASN A 15 17.18 2.57 -2.58
N TRP A 16 16.97 1.29 -2.44
CA TRP A 16 16.75 0.33 -3.53
C TRP A 16 15.29 -0.12 -3.63
N ARG A 17 14.38 0.59 -2.95
CA ARG A 17 13.00 0.14 -2.77
C ARG A 17 11.96 1.17 -3.20
N MET A 18 12.08 2.41 -2.71
CA MET A 18 11.09 3.45 -2.89
C MET A 18 11.41 4.32 -4.09
N ASN A 19 10.40 4.68 -4.87
CA ASN A 19 10.53 5.67 -5.93
C ASN A 19 10.86 7.07 -5.37
N ALA A 20 11.12 8.02 -6.26
CA ALA A 20 11.56 9.36 -5.89
C ALA A 20 10.52 10.09 -5.03
N THR A 21 9.23 9.95 -5.32
CA THR A 21 8.15 10.60 -4.55
C THR A 21 8.05 10.06 -3.13
N LEU A 22 8.06 8.73 -2.94
CA LEU A 22 7.96 8.11 -1.63
C LEU A 22 9.21 8.35 -0.77
N SER A 23 10.39 8.41 -1.39
CA SER A 23 11.64 8.66 -0.66
C SER A 23 11.81 10.13 -0.24
N ARG A 24 11.12 11.07 -0.89
CA ARG A 24 11.26 12.51 -0.64
C ARG A 24 10.94 12.91 0.80
N PHE A 25 9.87 12.37 1.39
CA PHE A 25 9.52 12.65 2.78
C PHE A 25 10.67 12.30 3.73
N SER A 26 11.21 11.09 3.63
CA SER A 26 12.35 10.66 4.46
C SER A 26 13.60 11.50 4.17
N ALA A 27 13.84 11.84 2.92
CA ALA A 27 14.96 12.68 2.54
C ALA A 27 14.90 14.07 3.19
N GLU A 28 13.74 14.71 3.16
CA GLU A 28 13.55 16.07 3.67
C GLU A 28 13.51 16.12 5.21
N THR A 29 12.90 15.11 5.86
CA THR A 29 12.66 15.13 7.31
C THR A 29 13.76 14.47 8.13
N LEU A 30 14.38 13.40 7.62
CA LEU A 30 15.30 12.56 8.42
C LEU A 30 16.76 12.58 7.92
N TYR A 31 16.99 12.81 6.62
CA TYR A 31 18.31 12.61 6.00
C TYR A 31 18.91 13.86 5.35
N SER A 32 18.49 15.05 5.77
CA SER A 32 19.03 16.33 5.27
C SER A 32 19.13 16.39 3.75
N ARG A 33 18.13 15.85 3.04
CA ARG A 33 18.02 15.75 1.57
C ARG A 33 19.07 14.86 0.89
N SER A 34 19.86 14.11 1.64
CA SER A 34 20.86 13.21 1.06
C SER A 34 20.32 11.86 0.64
N TYR A 35 19.16 11.45 1.15
CA TYR A 35 18.53 10.16 0.86
C TYR A 35 17.84 10.19 -0.51
N ARG A 36 18.15 9.24 -1.37
CA ARG A 36 17.64 9.20 -2.75
C ARG A 36 17.51 7.78 -3.27
N PRO A 37 16.71 7.53 -4.32
CA PRO A 37 16.75 6.26 -5.05
C PRO A 37 18.18 5.99 -5.56
N ALA A 38 18.58 4.72 -5.55
CA ALA A 38 19.92 4.31 -5.94
C ALA A 38 20.21 4.58 -7.42
N ASP A 39 19.20 4.51 -8.27
CA ASP A 39 19.28 4.84 -9.69
C ASP A 39 17.95 5.43 -10.23
N ALA A 40 17.97 5.85 -11.50
CA ALA A 40 16.82 6.43 -12.18
C ALA A 40 15.67 5.42 -12.38
N ALA A 41 15.96 4.15 -12.55
CA ALA A 41 14.92 3.12 -12.74
C ALA A 41 14.12 2.90 -11.45
N ILE A 42 14.79 2.85 -10.30
CA ILE A 42 14.14 2.80 -8.99
C ILE A 42 13.36 4.09 -8.75
N GLY A 43 13.95 5.25 -9.06
CA GLY A 43 13.30 6.55 -8.91
C GLY A 43 12.01 6.69 -9.71
N ALA A 44 11.92 6.05 -10.85
CA ALA A 44 10.78 6.08 -11.77
C ALA A 44 9.77 4.93 -11.55
N GLN A 45 9.97 4.04 -10.58
CA GLN A 45 9.06 2.93 -10.34
C GLN A 45 7.63 3.40 -10.04
N ALA A 46 6.66 2.80 -10.72
CA ALA A 46 5.23 3.02 -10.51
C ALA A 46 4.47 1.69 -10.59
N LEU A 47 3.27 1.66 -10.02
CA LEU A 47 2.36 0.53 -10.22
C LEU A 47 1.91 0.49 -11.68
N VAL A 48 1.91 -0.70 -12.26
CA VAL A 48 1.30 -0.94 -13.56
C VAL A 48 -0.04 -1.61 -13.33
N LEU A 49 -1.11 -0.92 -13.71
CA LEU A 49 -2.48 -1.39 -13.54
C LEU A 49 -3.14 -1.55 -14.92
N ALA A 50 -3.85 -2.65 -15.11
CA ALA A 50 -4.77 -2.77 -16.24
C ALA A 50 -5.92 -1.76 -16.09
N ALA A 51 -6.47 -1.31 -17.22
CA ALA A 51 -7.67 -0.48 -17.19
C ALA A 51 -8.84 -1.18 -16.48
N PRO A 52 -9.73 -0.43 -15.80
CA PRO A 52 -10.93 -1.01 -15.22
C PRO A 52 -11.78 -1.66 -16.31
N THR A 53 -12.35 -2.82 -16.01
CA THR A 53 -13.23 -3.54 -16.95
C THR A 53 -14.63 -2.93 -17.04
N VAL A 54 -15.02 -2.18 -16.04
CA VAL A 54 -16.34 -1.52 -15.93
C VAL A 54 -16.10 -0.08 -15.44
N ALA A 55 -16.85 0.85 -16.02
CA ALA A 55 -16.82 2.25 -15.54
C ALA A 55 -17.34 2.35 -14.11
N PRO A 56 -16.84 3.31 -13.30
CA PRO A 56 -17.36 3.56 -11.95
C PRO A 56 -18.87 3.83 -11.97
N THR A 57 -19.62 3.11 -11.15
CA THR A 57 -21.08 3.27 -11.04
C THR A 57 -21.50 3.85 -9.71
N THR A 58 -20.64 3.80 -8.71
CA THR A 58 -20.88 4.35 -7.37
C THR A 58 -19.80 5.35 -6.98
N ALA A 59 -20.08 6.18 -5.97
CA ALA A 59 -19.07 7.08 -5.39
C ALA A 59 -17.85 6.30 -4.85
N LEU A 60 -18.07 5.10 -4.33
CA LEU A 60 -16.96 4.24 -3.88
C LEU A 60 -16.10 3.78 -5.05
N ASP A 61 -16.69 3.39 -6.18
CA ASP A 61 -15.94 3.00 -7.37
C ASP A 61 -15.12 4.17 -7.91
N ALA A 62 -15.71 5.36 -7.96
CA ALA A 62 -15.00 6.58 -8.39
C ALA A 62 -13.81 6.92 -7.45
N LEU A 63 -14.00 6.77 -6.13
CA LEU A 63 -12.92 6.95 -5.15
C LEU A 63 -11.80 5.90 -5.33
N VAL A 64 -12.16 4.65 -5.59
CA VAL A 64 -11.19 3.57 -5.88
C VAL A 64 -10.37 3.90 -7.12
N GLU A 65 -11.01 4.35 -8.21
CA GLU A 65 -10.30 4.74 -9.44
C GLU A 65 -9.33 5.91 -9.20
N TYR A 66 -9.78 6.94 -8.47
CA TYR A 66 -8.95 8.07 -8.11
C TYR A 66 -7.75 7.65 -7.24
N ALA A 67 -7.98 6.82 -6.22
CA ALA A 67 -6.93 6.36 -5.31
C ALA A 67 -5.92 5.40 -5.98
N LEU A 68 -6.29 4.78 -7.08
CA LEU A 68 -5.43 3.85 -7.84
C LEU A 68 -4.79 4.49 -9.08
N ASP A 69 -4.84 5.81 -9.23
CA ASP A 69 -4.11 6.49 -10.30
C ASP A 69 -2.58 6.35 -10.06
N PRO A 70 -1.84 5.68 -10.95
CA PRO A 70 -0.39 5.47 -10.78
C PRO A 70 0.43 6.76 -10.79
N ALA A 71 -0.13 7.87 -11.23
CA ALA A 71 0.50 9.19 -11.16
C ALA A 71 0.70 9.66 -9.71
N TYR A 72 -0.06 9.11 -8.77
CA TYR A 72 -0.01 9.47 -7.34
C TYR A 72 0.50 8.29 -6.50
N PRO A 73 1.82 8.16 -6.29
CA PRO A 73 2.39 7.07 -5.49
C PRO A 73 1.97 7.08 -4.01
N LEU A 74 1.50 8.21 -3.51
CA LEU A 74 0.97 8.38 -2.16
C LEU A 74 -0.38 9.08 -2.23
N VAL A 75 -1.43 8.42 -1.73
CA VAL A 75 -2.79 8.95 -1.63
C VAL A 75 -3.26 8.86 -0.19
N VAL A 76 -3.83 9.94 0.32
CA VAL A 76 -4.46 9.98 1.64
C VAL A 76 -5.97 10.15 1.45
N CYS A 77 -6.74 9.16 1.91
CA CYS A 77 -8.19 9.20 1.92
C CYS A 77 -8.66 9.62 3.32
N VAL A 78 -9.39 10.71 3.40
CA VAL A 78 -9.98 11.22 4.65
C VAL A 78 -11.47 10.96 4.65
N SER A 79 -12.01 10.36 5.71
CA SER A 79 -13.43 10.13 5.90
C SER A 79 -14.02 11.20 6.83
N ASP A 80 -14.70 12.18 6.29
CA ASP A 80 -15.37 13.19 7.08
C ASP A 80 -16.67 12.66 7.70
N GLY A 81 -16.98 13.12 8.92
CA GLY A 81 -18.24 12.80 9.61
C GLY A 81 -18.34 11.35 10.14
N VAL A 82 -17.30 10.55 10.03
CA VAL A 82 -17.26 9.19 10.59
C VAL A 82 -16.54 9.22 11.93
N ARG A 83 -17.24 8.78 13.00
CA ARG A 83 -16.64 8.63 14.33
C ARG A 83 -16.30 7.17 14.60
N ALA A 84 -15.05 6.92 14.95
CA ALA A 84 -14.57 5.58 15.27
C ALA A 84 -13.44 5.64 16.30
N ALA A 85 -13.51 4.79 17.32
CA ALA A 85 -12.49 4.71 18.36
C ALA A 85 -11.35 3.74 18.01
N VAL A 86 -11.66 2.55 17.52
CA VAL A 86 -10.68 1.50 17.19
C VAL A 86 -11.09 0.63 16.00
N GLU A 87 -12.31 0.80 15.49
CA GLU A 87 -12.87 0.08 14.33
C GLU A 87 -13.69 1.06 13.47
N ASN A 88 -13.26 1.29 12.24
CA ASN A 88 -13.96 2.09 11.25
C ASN A 88 -14.39 1.19 10.08
N ARG A 89 -15.69 0.92 9.99
CA ARG A 89 -16.25 0.03 8.95
C ARG A 89 -16.26 0.66 7.56
N VAL A 90 -16.36 1.98 7.47
CA VAL A 90 -16.30 2.72 6.21
C VAL A 90 -14.89 2.57 5.62
N GLU A 91 -13.88 2.83 6.42
CA GLU A 91 -12.48 2.66 6.05
C GLU A 91 -12.16 1.20 5.68
N ALA A 92 -12.64 0.22 6.48
CA ALA A 92 -12.48 -1.19 6.17
C ALA A 92 -13.13 -1.60 4.83
N SER A 93 -14.29 -1.01 4.50
CA SER A 93 -14.97 -1.24 3.21
C SER A 93 -14.18 -0.66 2.03
N LEU A 94 -13.61 0.54 2.19
CA LEU A 94 -12.75 1.16 1.18
C LEU A 94 -11.47 0.33 0.96
N VAL A 95 -10.81 -0.07 2.04
CA VAL A 95 -9.61 -0.94 1.98
C VAL A 95 -9.92 -2.24 1.25
N ALA A 96 -11.07 -2.85 1.52
CA ALA A 96 -11.49 -4.08 0.83
C ALA A 96 -11.77 -3.83 -0.66
N ALA A 97 -12.38 -2.71 -1.03
CA ALA A 97 -12.62 -2.34 -2.43
C ALA A 97 -11.30 -2.12 -3.19
N LEU A 98 -10.39 -1.33 -2.63
CA LEU A 98 -9.05 -1.11 -3.18
C LEU A 98 -8.28 -2.43 -3.35
N SER A 99 -8.37 -3.33 -2.38
CA SER A 99 -7.69 -4.63 -2.42
C SER A 99 -8.20 -5.52 -3.56
N VAL A 100 -9.51 -5.53 -3.83
CA VAL A 100 -10.10 -6.26 -4.95
C VAL A 100 -9.65 -5.66 -6.27
N ALA A 101 -9.74 -4.34 -6.44
CA ALA A 101 -9.33 -3.65 -7.64
C ALA A 101 -7.83 -3.84 -7.93
N LEU A 102 -6.97 -3.72 -6.91
CA LEU A 102 -5.53 -4.01 -7.04
C LEU A 102 -5.29 -5.47 -7.45
N ARG A 103 -5.99 -6.43 -6.84
CA ARG A 103 -5.84 -7.84 -7.17
C ARG A 103 -6.20 -8.17 -8.61
N GLU A 104 -7.18 -7.50 -9.15
CA GLU A 104 -7.66 -7.72 -10.52
C GLU A 104 -6.80 -7.02 -11.56
N ARG A 105 -6.28 -5.85 -11.25
CA ARG A 105 -5.65 -4.94 -12.19
C ARG A 105 -4.14 -4.85 -12.09
N MET A 106 -3.56 -5.11 -10.91
CA MET A 106 -2.11 -4.97 -10.69
C MET A 106 -1.32 -5.99 -11.50
N HIS A 107 -0.34 -5.53 -12.24
CA HIS A 107 0.60 -6.38 -12.95
C HIS A 107 1.66 -6.93 -11.99
N ASN A 108 1.95 -8.21 -12.14
CA ASN A 108 3.10 -8.82 -11.48
C ASN A 108 4.37 -8.31 -12.17
N PRO A 109 5.32 -7.67 -11.46
CA PRO A 109 6.47 -7.02 -12.08
C PRO A 109 7.40 -8.02 -12.78
N VAL A 110 7.47 -9.27 -12.29
CA VAL A 110 8.30 -10.32 -12.90
C VAL A 110 7.70 -10.83 -14.22
N LYS A 111 6.36 -10.80 -14.34
CA LYS A 111 5.64 -11.39 -15.48
C LYS A 111 5.08 -10.36 -16.45
N GLY A 112 5.13 -9.06 -16.12
CA GLY A 112 4.62 -7.97 -16.94
C GLY A 112 3.12 -8.04 -17.26
N ARG A 113 2.32 -8.78 -16.47
CA ARG A 113 0.88 -9.00 -16.68
C ARG A 113 0.13 -9.16 -15.37
N PRO A 114 -1.20 -9.01 -15.33
CA PRO A 114 -2.00 -9.20 -14.13
C PRO A 114 -1.78 -10.55 -13.45
N TYR A 115 -1.98 -10.61 -12.16
CA TYR A 115 -1.88 -11.84 -11.39
C TYR A 115 -2.90 -12.85 -11.89
N ARG A 116 -2.50 -14.10 -12.09
CA ARG A 116 -3.39 -15.18 -12.54
C ARG A 116 -4.54 -15.41 -11.56
N ALA A 117 -5.68 -15.81 -12.05
CA ALA A 117 -6.78 -16.28 -11.21
C ALA A 117 -6.38 -17.50 -10.36
N GLY A 118 -7.07 -17.70 -9.24
CA GLY A 118 -6.92 -18.87 -8.39
C GLY A 118 -5.80 -18.77 -7.34
N THR A 119 -5.55 -19.87 -6.64
CA THR A 119 -4.70 -19.95 -5.43
C THR A 119 -3.28 -19.42 -5.66
N LYS A 120 -2.62 -19.82 -6.76
CA LYS A 120 -1.25 -19.36 -7.05
C LYS A 120 -1.15 -17.86 -7.26
N GLY A 121 -2.18 -17.25 -7.87
CA GLY A 121 -2.25 -15.81 -8.06
C GLY A 121 -2.52 -15.07 -6.75
N ASP A 122 -3.46 -15.54 -5.94
CA ASP A 122 -3.76 -14.96 -4.64
C ASP A 122 -2.55 -15.07 -3.70
N THR A 123 -1.88 -16.22 -3.68
CA THR A 123 -0.63 -16.39 -2.89
C THR A 123 0.45 -15.40 -3.30
N SER A 124 0.70 -15.26 -4.60
CA SER A 124 1.73 -14.34 -5.11
C SER A 124 1.36 -12.87 -4.81
N PHE A 125 0.08 -12.51 -4.96
CA PHE A 125 -0.42 -11.18 -4.67
C PHE A 125 -0.26 -10.80 -3.18
N TRP A 126 -0.71 -11.67 -2.27
CA TRP A 126 -0.62 -11.40 -0.82
C TRP A 126 0.78 -11.53 -0.22
N ARG A 127 1.71 -12.11 -0.95
CA ARG A 127 3.12 -12.18 -0.51
C ARG A 127 3.97 -11.00 -0.96
N ARG A 128 3.65 -10.38 -2.10
CA ARG A 128 4.49 -9.35 -2.72
C ARG A 128 3.72 -8.20 -3.38
N GLY A 129 2.45 -8.37 -3.65
CA GLY A 129 1.64 -7.35 -4.32
C GLY A 129 1.09 -6.33 -3.35
N LEU A 130 0.41 -6.78 -2.30
CA LEU A 130 -0.29 -5.90 -1.38
C LEU A 130 -0.13 -6.34 0.07
N PHE A 131 0.22 -5.38 0.93
CA PHE A 131 0.11 -5.50 2.37
C PHE A 131 -0.91 -4.49 2.91
N ILE A 132 -1.67 -4.90 3.91
CA ILE A 132 -2.59 -4.04 4.62
C ILE A 132 -2.15 -4.00 6.08
N VAL A 133 -1.95 -2.80 6.61
CA VAL A 133 -1.49 -2.61 7.99
C VAL A 133 -2.44 -1.71 8.76
N SER A 134 -2.64 -2.02 10.03
CA SER A 134 -3.41 -1.21 10.95
C SER A 134 -2.83 -1.31 12.36
N PRO A 135 -2.82 -0.23 13.15
CA PRO A 135 -2.37 -0.27 14.53
C PRO A 135 -3.35 -1.01 15.47
N HIS A 136 -4.60 -1.16 15.06
CA HIS A 136 -5.66 -1.69 15.93
C HIS A 136 -6.14 -3.08 15.49
N HIS A 137 -6.07 -4.06 16.38
CA HIS A 137 -6.57 -5.41 16.10
C HIS A 137 -8.08 -5.45 15.77
N ALA A 138 -8.88 -4.52 16.32
CA ALA A 138 -10.30 -4.42 15.95
C ALA A 138 -10.45 -4.04 14.48
N GLN A 139 -9.68 -3.06 14.00
CA GLN A 139 -9.68 -2.65 12.60
C GLN A 139 -9.16 -3.76 11.68
N ILE A 140 -8.12 -4.50 12.08
CA ILE A 140 -7.65 -5.68 11.33
C ILE A 140 -8.78 -6.70 11.15
N ARG A 141 -9.54 -6.98 12.20
CA ARG A 141 -10.71 -7.89 12.11
C ARG A 141 -11.80 -7.33 11.19
N ALA A 142 -12.09 -6.03 11.27
CA ALA A 142 -13.06 -5.37 10.39
C ALA A 142 -12.66 -5.48 8.92
N ILE A 143 -11.40 -5.19 8.60
CA ILE A 143 -10.85 -5.32 7.25
C ILE A 143 -10.93 -6.76 6.75
N ARG A 144 -10.55 -7.74 7.56
CA ARG A 144 -10.64 -9.17 7.19
C ARG A 144 -12.08 -9.58 6.88
N ARG A 145 -13.08 -9.13 7.68
CA ARG A 145 -14.50 -9.36 7.41
C ARG A 145 -14.93 -8.70 6.09
N ALA A 146 -14.55 -7.45 5.85
CA ALA A 146 -14.88 -6.72 4.64
C ALA A 146 -14.27 -7.37 3.38
N LEU A 147 -13.03 -7.84 3.46
CA LEU A 147 -12.37 -8.60 2.39
C LEU A 147 -13.10 -9.91 2.09
N ALA A 148 -13.46 -10.68 3.11
CA ALA A 148 -14.17 -11.94 2.95
C ALA A 148 -15.59 -11.76 2.34
N ALA A 149 -16.28 -10.66 2.70
CA ALA A 149 -17.58 -10.32 2.15
C ALA A 149 -17.55 -9.95 0.65
N ARG A 150 -16.44 -9.37 0.17
CA ARG A 150 -16.32 -8.95 -1.23
C ARG A 150 -15.85 -10.05 -2.16
N ARG A 151 -15.05 -11.00 -1.67
CA ARG A 151 -14.45 -12.03 -2.51
C ARG A 151 -14.02 -13.25 -1.69
N GLY A 152 -14.22 -14.45 -2.25
CA GLY A 152 -13.63 -15.69 -1.76
C GLY A 152 -12.13 -15.75 -2.09
N TRP A 153 -11.27 -15.35 -1.17
CA TRP A 153 -9.82 -15.42 -1.31
C TRP A 153 -9.33 -16.86 -1.16
N ARG A 154 -8.52 -17.31 -2.12
CA ARG A 154 -7.94 -18.66 -2.10
C ARG A 154 -6.58 -18.74 -1.37
N HIS A 155 -6.14 -17.62 -0.83
CA HIS A 155 -5.01 -17.49 0.10
C HIS A 155 -5.37 -16.39 1.10
N PRO A 156 -5.07 -16.56 2.40
CA PRO A 156 -5.37 -15.54 3.40
C PRO A 156 -4.74 -14.19 3.05
N PRO A 157 -5.52 -13.09 3.07
CA PRO A 157 -4.98 -11.75 2.92
C PRO A 157 -3.94 -11.41 3.99
N PHE A 158 -2.89 -10.72 3.61
CA PHE A 158 -1.98 -10.11 4.57
C PHE A 158 -2.64 -8.84 5.13
N VAL A 159 -3.14 -8.95 6.35
CA VAL A 159 -3.71 -7.83 7.12
C VAL A 159 -3.19 -7.95 8.53
N ASP A 160 -2.24 -7.10 8.96
CA ASP A 160 -1.62 -7.22 10.27
C ASP A 160 -1.12 -5.85 10.80
N THR A 161 -0.44 -5.85 11.93
CA THR A 161 0.24 -4.67 12.46
C THR A 161 1.50 -4.35 11.66
N VAL A 162 1.99 -3.10 11.79
CA VAL A 162 3.20 -2.66 11.10
C VAL A 162 4.44 -3.49 11.49
N ASP A 163 4.50 -3.97 12.73
CA ASP A 163 5.62 -4.79 13.21
C ASP A 163 5.75 -6.11 12.44
N LYS A 164 4.60 -6.70 12.05
CA LYS A 164 4.58 -7.93 11.25
C LYS A 164 5.02 -7.72 9.81
N MET A 165 4.98 -6.48 9.32
CA MET A 165 5.47 -6.11 8.01
C MET A 165 6.99 -5.83 8.01
N GLN A 166 7.59 -5.63 9.17
CA GLN A 166 9.00 -5.28 9.28
C GLN A 166 9.90 -6.29 8.56
N GLY A 167 10.80 -5.80 7.73
CA GLY A 167 11.69 -6.65 6.91
C GLY A 167 11.06 -7.22 5.64
N GLN A 168 9.78 -6.97 5.37
CA GLN A 168 9.08 -7.42 4.17
C GLN A 168 8.91 -6.29 3.15
N GLU A 169 8.53 -6.64 1.93
CA GLU A 169 8.32 -5.71 0.82
C GLU A 169 7.06 -6.06 0.05
N ALA A 170 6.29 -5.04 -0.32
CA ALA A 170 5.15 -5.17 -1.22
C ALA A 170 5.15 -4.03 -2.25
N LEU A 171 4.49 -4.26 -3.39
CA LEU A 171 4.33 -3.23 -4.44
C LEU A 171 3.41 -2.10 -3.99
N ALA A 172 2.42 -2.42 -3.18
CA ALA A 172 1.50 -1.47 -2.57
C ALA A 172 1.31 -1.77 -1.08
N VAL A 173 1.08 -0.74 -0.30
CA VAL A 173 0.71 -0.85 1.12
C VAL A 173 -0.51 0.02 1.37
N LEU A 174 -1.55 -0.55 1.96
CA LEU A 174 -2.70 0.19 2.47
C LEU A 174 -2.56 0.33 3.98
N VAL A 175 -2.55 1.57 4.47
CA VAL A 175 -2.52 1.86 5.91
C VAL A 175 -3.92 2.28 6.33
N SER A 176 -4.48 1.60 7.32
CA SER A 176 -5.81 1.85 7.86
C SER A 176 -5.71 2.17 9.34
N TYR A 177 -5.98 3.41 9.71
CA TYR A 177 -5.86 3.85 11.10
C TYR A 177 -7.02 3.34 11.97
N GLY A 178 -8.23 3.29 11.42
CA GLY A 178 -9.42 2.79 12.14
C GLY A 178 -9.93 3.69 13.25
N VAL A 179 -9.40 4.91 13.36
CA VAL A 179 -9.78 5.91 14.34
C VAL A 179 -10.14 7.22 13.64
N SER A 180 -11.00 8.00 14.26
CA SER A 180 -11.28 9.38 13.89
C SER A 180 -11.20 10.25 15.13
N ASP A 181 -11.10 11.56 14.96
CA ASP A 181 -11.20 12.50 16.07
C ASP A 181 -12.54 12.32 16.80
N ALA A 182 -12.47 12.35 18.14
CA ALA A 182 -13.61 12.21 19.02
C ALA A 182 -14.47 13.49 19.06
#